data_f2711852ff00be218e0c432513f8c5f7
#
_entry.id   f2711852ff00be218e0c432513f8c5f7
#
_cell.length_a   1.000
_cell.length_b   1.000
_cell.length_c   1.000
_cell.angle_alpha   90.00
_cell.angle_beta   90.00
_cell.angle_gamma   90.00
#
_symmetry.space_group_name_H-M   'P 1'
#
loop_
_entity.id
_entity.type
_entity.pdbx_description
1 polymer ?
#
loop_
_entity_poly.entity_id
_entity_poly.type
_entity_poly.pdbx_seq_one_letter_code
_entity_poly.pdbx_strand_id
1 'polypeptide(L)'
;MKNRIRIDTVKQANELAAITGKFDGRITITDGQGLTVNAKSVLGALHAMEFNELWIESEKDIYMAIESFIVVEPPIDTVNEV
;
A
#
# COMPACT_ATOMS: atom_id res chain seq x y z
N MET A 1 8.25 -7.90 -1.19
CA MET A 1 7.00 -7.85 -1.97
C MET A 1 6.69 -6.43 -2.41
N LYS A 2 5.92 -6.29 -3.45
CA LYS A 2 5.43 -4.99 -3.92
C LYS A 2 4.02 -5.18 -4.43
N ASN A 3 3.07 -4.43 -3.88
CA ASN A 3 1.66 -4.53 -4.28
C ASN A 3 1.02 -3.16 -4.32
N ARG A 4 0.04 -3.01 -5.18
CA ARG A 4 -0.73 -1.78 -5.25
C ARG A 4 -1.75 -1.76 -4.11
N ILE A 5 -1.91 -0.62 -3.46
CA ILE A 5 -2.83 -0.48 -2.33
C ILE A 5 -3.67 0.78 -2.47
N ARG A 6 -4.70 0.88 -1.64
CA ARG A 6 -5.53 2.07 -1.53
C ARG A 6 -5.62 2.49 -0.08
N ILE A 7 -5.57 3.79 0.16
CA ILE A 7 -5.81 4.39 1.44
C ILE A 7 -6.79 5.53 1.18
N ASP A 8 -8.05 5.34 1.58
CA ASP A 8 -9.10 6.32 1.26
C ASP A 8 -9.43 7.25 2.43
N THR A 9 -9.10 6.88 3.63
CA THR A 9 -9.46 7.68 4.81
C THR A 9 -8.29 7.81 5.77
N VAL A 10 -8.34 8.82 6.61
CA VAL A 10 -7.34 9.02 7.65
C VAL A 10 -7.30 7.80 8.58
N LYS A 11 -8.47 7.22 8.87
CA LYS A 11 -8.53 6.05 9.72
C LYS A 11 -7.75 4.90 9.10
N GLN A 12 -7.86 4.71 7.80
CA GLN A 12 -7.14 3.67 7.11
C GLN A 12 -5.63 3.93 7.12
N ALA A 13 -5.21 5.18 6.99
CA ALA A 13 -3.80 5.53 7.08
C ALA A 13 -3.24 5.16 8.46
N ASN A 14 -4.00 5.46 9.52
CA ASN A 14 -3.59 5.11 10.86
C ASN A 14 -3.53 3.60 11.04
N GLU A 15 -4.49 2.88 10.50
CA GLU A 15 -4.54 1.43 10.62
C GLU A 15 -3.36 0.79 9.88
N LEU A 16 -3.05 1.28 8.70
CA LEU A 16 -1.94 0.73 7.93
C LEU A 16 -0.62 0.93 8.67
N ALA A 17 -0.39 2.13 9.21
CA ALA A 17 0.84 2.40 9.97
C ALA A 17 0.95 1.50 11.20
N ALA A 18 -0.18 1.23 11.86
CA ALA A 18 -0.17 0.36 13.03
C ALA A 18 0.16 -1.09 12.63
N ILE A 19 -0.37 -1.55 11.51
CA ILE A 19 -0.11 -2.91 11.04
C ILE A 19 1.35 -3.04 10.61
N THR A 20 1.83 -2.14 9.77
CA THR A 20 3.20 -2.22 9.26
C THR A 20 4.21 -2.05 10.38
N GLY A 21 3.86 -1.29 11.41
CA GLY A 21 4.75 -1.07 12.55
C GLY A 21 5.06 -2.32 13.34
N LYS A 22 4.27 -3.40 13.16
CA LYS A 22 4.51 -4.64 13.89
C LYS A 22 5.56 -5.51 13.22
N PHE A 23 5.99 -5.17 12.03
CA PHE A 23 6.96 -5.97 11.30
C PHE A 23 8.34 -5.32 11.38
N ASP A 24 9.39 -6.14 11.45
CA ASP A 24 10.73 -5.62 11.35
C ASP A 24 11.05 -5.32 9.91
N GLY A 25 12.02 -4.48 9.70
CA GLY A 25 12.48 -4.19 8.36
C GLY A 25 11.81 -2.97 7.75
N ARG A 26 12.26 -2.58 6.58
CA ARG A 26 11.79 -1.37 5.96
C ARG A 26 10.53 -1.65 5.17
N ILE A 27 9.53 -0.83 5.36
CA ILE A 27 8.29 -0.90 4.58
C ILE A 27 7.98 0.51 4.11
N THR A 28 7.83 0.68 2.79
CA THR A 28 7.63 2.00 2.21
C THR A 28 6.42 2.03 1.30
N ILE A 29 5.89 3.22 1.06
CA ILE A 29 4.85 3.43 0.06
C ILE A 29 5.42 4.39 -0.96
N THR A 30 5.32 4.03 -2.23
CA THR A 30 5.82 4.86 -3.32
C THR A 30 4.71 5.18 -4.31
N ASP A 31 4.85 6.31 -5.01
CA ASP A 31 3.91 6.66 -6.06
C ASP A 31 4.37 6.09 -7.41
N GLY A 32 5.47 5.36 -7.43
CA GLY A 32 5.99 4.82 -8.68
C GLY A 32 6.75 5.82 -9.53
N GLN A 33 6.88 7.07 -9.07
CA GLN A 33 7.51 8.11 -9.85
C GLN A 33 8.57 8.87 -9.06
N GLY A 34 9.07 8.27 -8.02
CA GLY A 34 10.19 8.87 -7.28
C GLY A 34 9.86 9.29 -5.86
N LEU A 35 8.60 9.42 -5.51
CA LEU A 35 8.25 9.74 -4.13
C LEU A 35 8.09 8.48 -3.32
N THR A 36 8.69 8.48 -2.14
CA THR A 36 8.65 7.31 -1.25
C THR A 36 8.51 7.81 0.18
N VAL A 37 7.62 7.20 0.93
CA VAL A 37 7.41 7.54 2.34
C VAL A 37 7.47 6.28 3.19
N ASN A 38 7.67 6.44 4.49
CA ASN A 38 7.75 5.34 5.43
C ASN A 38 6.34 4.86 5.77
N ALA A 39 6.02 3.63 5.43
CA ALA A 39 4.68 3.08 5.69
C ALA A 39 4.42 2.84 7.16
N LYS A 40 5.46 2.79 8.01
CA LYS A 40 5.30 2.60 9.43
C LYS A 40 4.98 3.89 10.16
N SER A 41 5.07 5.03 9.47
CA SER A 41 4.82 6.33 10.06
C SER A 41 3.42 6.78 9.69
N VAL A 42 2.65 7.23 10.68
CA VAL A 42 1.32 7.76 10.43
C VAL A 42 1.42 8.97 9.49
N LEU A 43 2.43 9.84 9.70
CA LEU A 43 2.60 10.99 8.83
C LEU A 43 2.94 10.55 7.41
N GLY A 44 3.75 9.49 7.27
CA GLY A 44 4.07 8.97 5.95
C GLY A 44 2.84 8.42 5.25
N ALA A 45 2.01 7.66 5.97
CA ALA A 45 0.80 7.10 5.40
C ALA A 45 -0.19 8.20 5.02
N LEU A 46 -0.28 9.26 5.84
CA LEU A 46 -1.15 10.38 5.51
C LEU A 46 -0.65 11.12 4.27
N HIS A 47 0.66 11.30 4.16
CA HIS A 47 1.23 11.95 2.99
C HIS A 47 0.95 11.12 1.73
N ALA A 48 1.01 9.80 1.85
CA ALA A 48 0.77 8.93 0.71
C ALA A 48 -0.65 9.07 0.16
N MET A 49 -1.59 9.52 0.97
CA MET A 49 -2.95 9.70 0.48
C MET A 49 -3.03 10.73 -0.63
N GLU A 50 -2.00 11.58 -0.79
CA GLU A 50 -2.01 12.56 -1.85
C GLU A 50 -1.39 12.02 -3.13
N PHE A 51 -0.86 10.81 -3.12
CA PHE A 51 -0.27 10.22 -4.32
C PHE A 51 -1.38 9.78 -5.28
N ASN A 52 -1.09 9.82 -6.58
CA ASN A 52 -2.06 9.37 -7.57
C ASN A 52 -2.19 7.86 -7.57
N GLU A 53 -1.13 7.14 -7.25
CA GLU A 53 -1.22 5.70 -7.07
C GLU A 53 -0.26 5.32 -5.95
N LEU A 54 -0.57 4.23 -5.25
CA LEU A 54 0.22 3.83 -4.11
C LEU A 54 0.67 2.41 -4.28
N TRP A 55 1.97 2.17 -4.09
CA TRP A 55 2.55 0.84 -4.10
C TRP A 55 3.26 0.65 -2.77
N ILE A 56 2.97 -0.45 -2.07
CA ILE A 56 3.66 -0.75 -0.83
C ILE A 56 4.78 -1.74 -1.16
N GLU A 57 5.96 -1.50 -0.60
CA GLU A 57 7.13 -2.35 -0.81
C GLU A 57 7.70 -2.79 0.51
N SER A 58 8.05 -4.05 0.64
CA SER A 58 8.69 -4.56 1.84
C SER A 58 9.59 -5.73 1.47
N GLU A 59 10.58 -6.01 2.32
CA GLU A 59 11.43 -7.16 2.10
C GLU A 59 10.71 -8.42 2.49
N LYS A 60 9.85 -8.36 3.49
CA LYS A 60 9.11 -9.52 3.94
C LYS A 60 7.75 -9.56 3.28
N ASP A 61 7.16 -10.73 3.20
CA ASP A 61 5.83 -10.86 2.65
C ASP A 61 4.83 -10.53 3.75
N ILE A 62 4.22 -9.37 3.68
CA ILE A 62 3.23 -8.93 4.65
C ILE A 62 1.83 -8.91 4.05
N TYR A 63 1.64 -9.58 2.91
CA TYR A 63 0.39 -9.52 2.16
C TYR A 63 -0.83 -9.81 3.02
N MET A 64 -0.79 -10.89 3.79
CA MET A 64 -1.96 -11.26 4.58
C MET A 64 -2.32 -10.21 5.62
N ALA A 65 -1.34 -9.51 6.17
CA ALA A 65 -1.61 -8.50 7.19
C ALA A 65 -2.24 -7.25 6.60
N ILE A 66 -1.97 -6.96 5.32
CA ILE A 66 -2.47 -5.75 4.68
C ILE A 66 -3.47 -6.05 3.59
N GLU A 67 -4.02 -7.25 3.59
CA GLU A 67 -4.89 -7.68 2.50
C GLU A 67 -6.05 -6.73 2.24
N SER A 68 -6.61 -6.14 3.27
CA SER A 68 -7.74 -5.23 3.10
C SER A 68 -7.38 -3.95 2.35
N PHE A 69 -6.09 -3.64 2.22
CA PHE A 69 -5.66 -2.45 1.50
C PHE A 69 -5.25 -2.78 0.06
N ILE A 70 -5.12 -4.05 -0.27
CA ILE A 70 -4.61 -4.45 -1.59
C ILE A 70 -5.66 -4.19 -2.66
N VAL A 71 -5.20 -3.62 -3.77
CA VAL A 71 -6.07 -3.42 -4.93
C VAL A 71 -5.92 -4.65 -5.80
N VAL A 72 -7.04 -5.35 -6.00
CA VAL A 72 -7.06 -6.53 -6.84
C VAL A 72 -7.65 -6.10 -8.18
N GLU A 73 -6.84 -6.22 -9.22
CA GLU A 73 -7.31 -5.79 -10.52
C GLU A 73 -7.93 -6.97 -11.26
N PRO A 74 -9.00 -6.76 -11.97
CA PRO A 74 -9.62 -7.87 -12.70
C PRO A 74 -8.71 -8.37 -13.81
N PRO A 75 -8.81 -9.64 -14.14
CA PRO A 75 -8.02 -10.19 -15.21
C PRO A 75 -8.36 -9.51 -16.53
N ILE A 76 -7.35 -9.27 -17.34
CA ILE A 76 -7.58 -8.57 -18.54
C ILE A 76 -8.35 -9.36 -19.50
N ASP A 77 -8.22 -10.64 -19.52
CA ASP A 77 -8.84 -11.40 -20.51
C ASP A 77 -10.29 -11.44 -20.34
N THR A 78 -10.82 -11.00 -19.25
CA THR A 78 -12.23 -11.02 -19.19
C THR A 78 -12.81 -10.11 -20.14
N VAL A 79 -12.04 -9.26 -20.70
CA VAL A 79 -12.59 -8.33 -21.51
C VAL A 79 -12.90 -8.91 -22.75
N ASN A 80 -12.38 -10.00 -23.12
CA ASN A 80 -12.55 -10.43 -24.35
C ASN A 80 -13.65 -11.13 -24.53
N GLU A 81 -14.27 -11.37 -23.68
CA GLU A 81 -15.23 -12.11 -23.82
C GLU A 81 -16.17 -11.67 -24.58
N VAL A 82 -16.14 -11.02 -25.23
CA VAL A 82 -17.11 -10.60 -25.95
C VAL A 82 -17.25 -10.88 -27.08
#